data_9843e3e75ccb70e3ccf7727e5ea370a0
#
_entry.id   9843e3e75ccb70e3ccf7727e5ea370a0
#
_cell.length_a   1.000
_cell.length_b   1.000
_cell.length_c   1.000
_cell.angle_alpha   90.00
_cell.angle_beta   90.00
_cell.angle_gamma   90.00
#
_symmetry.space_group_name_H-M   'P 1'
#
loop_
_entity.id
_entity.type
_entity.pdbx_description
1 polymer ?
#
loop_
_entity_poly.entity_id
_entity_poly.type
_entity_poly.pdbx_seq_one_letter_code
_entity_poly.pdbx_strand_id
1 'polypeptide(L)'
;MIIKRLITFCLAIMMVAGIVLTSAEAKTYYTDADAQMIARVIWGEARGIRSQTERACIVWTILNRVDHYGWPIKKTITMRGQFYYSTRFPVTQDNLWIARDVLKRWNNERNGAKNVGRVLPRGYMWYAGNGRHNVFRNRYRGGQQYVNKARWPYSS
;
A
#
# COMPACT_ATOMS: atom_id res chain seq x y z
N MET A 1 -47.96 32.28 24.65
CA MET A 1 -47.60 32.03 23.23
C MET A 1 -46.13 32.39 22.92
N ILE A 2 -45.55 33.39 23.55
CA ILE A 2 -44.15 33.85 23.31
C ILE A 2 -43.10 32.85 23.81
N ILE A 3 -43.31 32.25 25.00
CA ILE A 3 -42.33 31.31 25.61
C ILE A 3 -42.13 30.03 24.77
N LYS A 4 -43.21 29.49 24.16
CA LYS A 4 -43.12 28.31 23.31
C LYS A 4 -42.30 28.58 22.02
N ARG A 5 -42.35 29.78 21.46
CA ARG A 5 -41.60 30.20 20.29
C ARG A 5 -40.10 30.41 20.60
N LEU A 6 -39.80 30.91 21.83
CA LEU A 6 -38.40 31.06 22.25
C LEU A 6 -37.70 29.69 22.44
N ILE A 7 -38.39 28.72 23.05
CA ILE A 7 -37.83 27.37 23.25
C ILE A 7 -37.58 26.66 21.91
N THR A 8 -38.47 26.80 20.94
CA THR A 8 -38.30 26.22 19.61
C THR A 8 -37.12 26.84 18.84
N PHE A 9 -36.89 28.16 19.01
CA PHE A 9 -35.77 28.87 18.39
C PHE A 9 -34.42 28.48 19.02
N CYS A 10 -34.34 28.28 20.33
CA CYS A 10 -33.14 27.82 21.01
C CYS A 10 -32.77 26.36 20.65
N LEU A 11 -33.80 25.48 20.50
CA LEU A 11 -33.56 24.10 20.06
C LEU A 11 -33.07 24.02 18.61
N ALA A 12 -33.54 24.89 17.72
CA ALA A 12 -33.07 24.96 16.32
C ALA A 12 -31.63 25.44 16.23
N ILE A 13 -31.19 26.37 17.08
CA ILE A 13 -29.80 26.87 17.13
C ILE A 13 -28.85 25.78 17.68
N MET A 14 -29.28 24.97 18.66
CA MET A 14 -28.46 23.85 19.17
C MET A 14 -28.27 22.73 18.15
N MET A 15 -29.19 22.50 17.22
CA MET A 15 -29.03 21.49 16.17
C MET A 15 -28.05 21.92 15.06
N VAL A 16 -27.82 23.21 14.83
CA VAL A 16 -26.91 23.71 13.81
C VAL A 16 -25.46 23.80 14.31
N ALA A 17 -25.25 23.87 15.64
CA ALA A 17 -23.91 23.95 16.23
C ALA A 17 -23.20 22.58 16.39
N GLY A 18 -23.84 21.47 16.03
CA GLY A 18 -23.38 20.11 16.34
C GLY A 18 -22.68 19.34 15.21
N ILE A 19 -22.53 19.89 14.03
CA ILE A 19 -21.89 19.15 12.90
C ILE A 19 -20.76 19.99 12.31
N VAL A 20 -19.75 20.28 13.10
CA VAL A 20 -18.42 20.46 12.56
C VAL A 20 -17.83 19.04 12.46
N LEU A 21 -18.15 18.33 11.41
CA LEU A 21 -17.39 17.17 10.98
C LEU A 21 -16.00 17.68 10.59
N THR A 22 -15.09 17.75 11.54
CA THR A 22 -13.68 17.84 11.24
C THR A 22 -13.34 16.55 10.50
N SER A 23 -13.38 16.58 9.17
CA SER A 23 -12.77 15.54 8.36
C SER A 23 -11.28 15.55 8.72
N ALA A 24 -10.85 14.59 9.53
CA ALA A 24 -9.43 14.41 9.80
C ALA A 24 -8.75 14.25 8.43
N GLU A 25 -7.85 15.17 8.10
CA GLU A 25 -7.11 15.13 6.85
C GLU A 25 -6.35 13.82 6.77
N ALA A 26 -6.56 13.05 5.69
CA ALA A 26 -5.95 11.73 5.54
C ALA A 26 -4.41 11.90 5.48
N LYS A 27 -3.71 11.26 6.40
CA LYS A 27 -2.25 11.32 6.46
C LYS A 27 -1.63 10.63 5.26
N THR A 28 -0.63 11.26 4.64
CA THR A 28 0.17 10.66 3.58
C THR A 28 1.42 10.00 4.17
N TYR A 29 1.60 8.70 3.92
CA TYR A 29 2.67 7.87 4.47
C TYR A 29 3.79 7.57 3.47
N TYR A 30 3.74 8.11 2.26
CA TYR A 30 4.74 7.91 1.21
C TYR A 30 4.90 9.17 0.36
N THR A 31 5.98 9.22 -0.41
CA THR A 31 6.32 10.29 -1.36
C THR A 31 6.39 9.76 -2.79
N ASP A 32 6.44 10.64 -3.78
CA ASP A 32 6.70 10.24 -5.17
C ASP A 32 8.11 9.63 -5.34
N ALA A 33 9.07 10.08 -4.56
CA ALA A 33 10.41 9.48 -4.53
C ALA A 33 10.37 8.01 -4.07
N ASP A 34 9.51 7.66 -3.10
CA ASP A 34 9.29 6.27 -2.69
C ASP A 34 8.70 5.43 -3.82
N ALA A 35 7.75 5.98 -4.58
CA ALA A 35 7.18 5.30 -5.74
C ALA A 35 8.23 5.02 -6.82
N GLN A 36 9.11 5.98 -7.09
CA GLN A 36 10.22 5.80 -8.04
C GLN A 36 11.24 4.76 -7.54
N MET A 37 11.56 4.75 -6.24
CA MET A 37 12.43 3.72 -5.67
C MET A 37 11.83 2.32 -5.82
N ILE A 38 10.55 2.17 -5.49
CA ILE A 38 9.82 0.90 -5.64
C ILE A 38 9.77 0.46 -7.10
N ALA A 39 9.53 1.37 -8.04
CA ALA A 39 9.56 1.06 -9.48
C ALA A 39 10.92 0.48 -9.93
N ARG A 40 12.04 1.00 -9.38
CA ARG A 40 13.38 0.44 -9.61
C ARG A 40 13.56 -0.94 -8.98
N VAL A 41 12.98 -1.18 -7.80
CA VAL A 41 12.98 -2.53 -7.20
C VAL A 41 12.22 -3.51 -8.09
N ILE A 42 11.04 -3.14 -8.57
CA ILE A 42 10.28 -3.99 -9.51
C ILE A 42 11.13 -4.32 -10.73
N TRP A 43 11.85 -3.34 -11.28
CA TRP A 43 12.76 -3.59 -12.39
C TRP A 43 13.84 -4.61 -12.04
N GLY A 44 14.50 -4.48 -10.91
CA GLY A 44 15.56 -5.38 -10.46
C GLY A 44 15.07 -6.81 -10.20
N GLU A 45 13.97 -6.94 -9.47
CA GLU A 45 13.44 -8.20 -8.95
C GLU A 45 12.55 -8.96 -9.95
N ALA A 46 11.91 -8.26 -10.88
CA ALA A 46 10.85 -8.80 -11.71
C ALA A 46 11.09 -8.59 -13.22
N ARG A 47 12.34 -8.45 -13.65
CA ARG A 47 12.67 -8.15 -15.06
C ARG A 47 12.05 -9.11 -16.08
N GLY A 48 11.90 -10.40 -15.73
CA GLY A 48 11.31 -11.43 -16.58
C GLY A 48 9.83 -11.70 -16.30
N ILE A 49 9.21 -11.01 -15.33
CA ILE A 49 7.87 -11.31 -14.85
C ILE A 49 6.86 -10.40 -15.55
N ARG A 50 5.96 -11.00 -16.35
CA ARG A 50 4.91 -10.27 -17.06
C ARG A 50 3.70 -9.94 -16.18
N SER A 51 3.40 -10.77 -15.18
CA SER A 51 2.24 -10.62 -14.31
C SER A 51 2.30 -9.33 -13.48
N GLN A 52 1.38 -8.41 -13.71
CA GLN A 52 1.23 -7.18 -12.93
C GLN A 52 0.91 -7.51 -11.46
N THR A 53 0.07 -8.52 -11.23
CA THR A 53 -0.27 -8.98 -9.89
C THR A 53 0.95 -9.45 -9.12
N GLU A 54 1.84 -10.19 -9.78
CA GLU A 54 3.06 -10.69 -9.14
C GLU A 54 4.04 -9.56 -8.84
N ARG A 55 4.19 -8.59 -9.75
CA ARG A 55 4.96 -7.36 -9.51
C ARG A 55 4.38 -6.54 -8.35
N ALA A 56 3.06 -6.45 -8.24
CA ALA A 56 2.39 -5.82 -7.12
C ALA A 56 2.63 -6.57 -5.80
N CYS A 57 2.70 -7.91 -5.80
CA CYS A 57 3.07 -8.69 -4.62
C CYS A 57 4.48 -8.36 -4.11
N ILE A 58 5.44 -8.03 -5.00
CA ILE A 58 6.76 -7.53 -4.59
C ILE A 58 6.62 -6.21 -3.82
N VAL A 59 5.80 -5.28 -4.32
CA VAL A 59 5.53 -4.01 -3.63
C VAL A 59 4.90 -4.25 -2.26
N TRP A 60 3.89 -5.13 -2.18
CA TRP A 60 3.28 -5.50 -0.91
C TRP A 60 4.28 -6.17 0.05
N THR A 61 5.26 -6.92 -0.44
CA THR A 61 6.34 -7.47 0.40
C THR A 61 7.17 -6.36 1.04
N ILE A 62 7.52 -5.31 0.28
CA ILE A 62 8.22 -4.12 0.82
C ILE A 62 7.37 -3.49 1.93
N LEU A 63 6.10 -3.21 1.66
CA LEU A 63 5.20 -2.53 2.59
C LEU A 63 4.87 -3.37 3.83
N ASN A 64 4.77 -4.69 3.68
CA ASN A 64 4.64 -5.61 4.82
C ASN A 64 5.86 -5.53 5.75
N ARG A 65 7.08 -5.39 5.20
CA ARG A 65 8.30 -5.17 6.01
C ARG A 65 8.32 -3.78 6.64
N VAL A 66 7.88 -2.74 5.94
CA VAL A 66 7.70 -1.38 6.48
C VAL A 66 6.79 -1.42 7.72
N ASP A 67 5.64 -2.06 7.58
CA ASP A 67 4.65 -2.15 8.68
C ASP A 67 5.17 -3.02 9.84
N HIS A 68 5.85 -4.13 9.54
CA HIS A 68 6.33 -5.08 10.55
C HIS A 68 7.50 -4.52 11.38
N TYR A 69 8.47 -3.87 10.71
CA TYR A 69 9.69 -3.38 11.37
C TYR A 69 9.60 -1.91 11.78
N GLY A 70 8.59 -1.18 11.33
CA GLY A 70 8.47 0.28 11.55
C GLY A 70 9.54 1.09 10.81
N TRP A 71 10.15 0.55 9.75
CA TRP A 71 11.20 1.23 9.00
C TRP A 71 10.63 2.09 7.88
N PRO A 72 11.26 3.24 7.56
CA PRO A 72 10.94 3.97 6.35
C PRO A 72 11.12 3.12 5.09
N ILE A 73 10.33 3.39 4.04
CA ILE A 73 10.39 2.69 2.74
C ILE A 73 11.84 2.66 2.21
N LYS A 74 12.50 3.82 2.20
CA LYS A 74 13.91 3.93 1.76
C LYS A 74 14.83 2.96 2.51
N LYS A 75 14.76 2.92 3.85
CA LYS A 75 15.57 2.01 4.67
C LYS A 75 15.27 0.55 4.33
N THR A 76 14.00 0.21 4.22
CA THR A 76 13.57 -1.16 3.89
C THR A 76 14.14 -1.63 2.55
N ILE A 77 14.17 -0.76 1.54
CA ILE A 77 14.67 -1.07 0.20
C ILE A 77 16.20 -1.15 0.17
N THR A 78 16.90 -0.19 0.81
CA THR A 78 18.35 -0.03 0.66
C THR A 78 19.18 -0.87 1.64
N MET A 79 18.55 -1.52 2.61
CA MET A 79 19.25 -2.39 3.54
C MET A 79 19.86 -3.58 2.79
N ARG A 80 21.14 -3.88 3.08
CA ARG A 80 21.89 -4.95 2.41
C ARG A 80 21.14 -6.28 2.44
N GLY A 81 21.04 -6.93 1.28
CA GLY A 81 20.41 -8.24 1.16
C GLY A 81 18.89 -8.26 1.21
N GLN A 82 18.22 -7.08 1.19
CA GLN A 82 16.76 -7.03 1.22
C GLN A 82 16.13 -7.09 -0.16
N PHE A 83 16.60 -6.24 -1.09
CA PHE A 83 16.08 -6.15 -2.45
C PHE A 83 17.20 -5.84 -3.43
N TYR A 84 17.05 -6.31 -4.67
CA TYR A 84 17.94 -5.94 -5.77
C TYR A 84 17.53 -4.54 -6.27
N TYR A 85 18.19 -3.54 -5.74
CA TYR A 85 17.93 -2.12 -6.01
C TYR A 85 19.18 -1.41 -6.51
N SER A 86 19.01 -0.53 -7.48
CA SER A 86 20.03 0.42 -7.93
C SER A 86 19.39 1.72 -8.40
N THR A 87 20.02 2.85 -8.11
CA THR A 87 19.62 4.16 -8.64
C THR A 87 19.78 4.23 -10.18
N ARG A 88 20.57 3.35 -10.78
CA ARG A 88 20.78 3.24 -12.23
C ARG A 88 19.68 2.47 -12.95
N PHE A 89 18.82 1.74 -12.22
CA PHE A 89 17.71 1.04 -12.85
C PHE A 89 16.68 2.03 -13.39
N PRO A 90 16.12 1.79 -14.58
CA PRO A 90 15.13 2.68 -15.15
C PRO A 90 13.83 2.65 -14.33
N VAL A 91 13.15 3.79 -14.33
CA VAL A 91 11.76 3.92 -13.86
C VAL A 91 10.87 3.80 -15.08
N THR A 92 10.36 2.60 -15.36
CA THR A 92 9.39 2.41 -16.44
C THR A 92 8.02 2.88 -16.01
N GLN A 93 7.21 3.37 -16.97
CA GLN A 93 5.85 3.86 -16.67
C GLN A 93 4.98 2.76 -16.06
N ASP A 94 5.08 1.53 -16.56
CA ASP A 94 4.32 0.39 -16.06
C ASP A 94 4.67 0.04 -14.60
N ASN A 95 5.97 -0.01 -14.26
CA ASN A 95 6.41 -0.25 -12.88
C ASN A 95 6.05 0.91 -11.95
N LEU A 96 6.15 2.16 -12.42
CA LEU A 96 5.80 3.34 -11.66
C LEU A 96 4.28 3.37 -11.38
N TRP A 97 3.47 3.00 -12.37
CA TRP A 97 2.03 2.88 -12.19
C TRP A 97 1.67 1.84 -11.12
N ILE A 98 2.25 0.62 -11.18
CA ILE A 98 2.05 -0.42 -10.17
C ILE A 98 2.48 0.08 -8.78
N ALA A 99 3.65 0.71 -8.68
CA ALA A 99 4.15 1.24 -7.41
C ALA A 99 3.20 2.27 -6.80
N ARG A 100 2.74 3.25 -7.60
CA ARG A 100 1.80 4.30 -7.15
C ARG A 100 0.45 3.73 -6.74
N ASP A 101 -0.09 2.79 -7.50
CA ASP A 101 -1.37 2.16 -7.20
C ASP A 101 -1.31 1.39 -5.87
N VAL A 102 -0.29 0.55 -5.67
CA VAL A 102 -0.15 -0.20 -4.42
C VAL A 102 0.12 0.73 -3.24
N LEU A 103 0.94 1.76 -3.39
CA LEU A 103 1.19 2.77 -2.35
C LEU A 103 -0.08 3.52 -1.96
N LYS A 104 -0.92 3.91 -2.92
CA LYS A 104 -2.22 4.54 -2.66
C LYS A 104 -3.12 3.62 -1.84
N ARG A 105 -3.20 2.33 -2.18
CA ARG A 105 -4.00 1.33 -1.45
C ARG A 105 -3.48 1.16 -0.04
N TRP A 106 -2.17 1.00 0.14
CA TRP A 106 -1.53 0.89 1.44
C TRP A 106 -1.74 2.15 2.30
N ASN A 107 -1.64 3.34 1.70
CA ASN A 107 -1.93 4.59 2.40
C ASN A 107 -3.38 4.67 2.88
N ASN A 108 -4.33 4.26 2.03
CA ASN A 108 -5.74 4.20 2.42
C ASN A 108 -5.96 3.20 3.56
N GLU A 109 -5.31 2.02 3.51
CA GLU A 109 -5.37 1.02 4.57
C GLU A 109 -4.83 1.56 5.89
N ARG A 110 -3.73 2.31 5.88
CA ARG A 110 -3.17 2.97 7.06
C ARG A 110 -4.06 4.07 7.62
N ASN A 111 -4.88 4.69 6.79
CA ASN A 111 -5.92 5.65 7.19
C ASN A 111 -7.25 4.98 7.55
N GLY A 112 -7.26 3.65 7.75
CA GLY A 112 -8.43 2.91 8.26
C GLY A 112 -9.36 2.33 7.19
N ALA A 113 -9.06 2.50 5.89
CA ALA A 113 -9.87 1.88 4.84
C ALA A 113 -9.75 0.35 4.88
N LYS A 114 -10.88 -0.32 4.68
CA LYS A 114 -10.97 -1.78 4.55
C LYS A 114 -11.08 -2.16 3.08
N ASN A 115 -10.73 -3.41 2.76
CA ASN A 115 -10.90 -3.97 1.41
C ASN A 115 -10.22 -3.16 0.29
N VAL A 116 -8.99 -2.69 0.55
CA VAL A 116 -8.22 -1.86 -0.39
C VAL A 116 -7.73 -2.61 -1.65
N GLY A 117 -8.16 -3.86 -1.86
CA GLY A 117 -7.69 -4.69 -2.98
C GLY A 117 -6.26 -5.18 -2.82
N ARG A 118 -5.90 -5.57 -1.61
CA ARG A 118 -4.60 -6.16 -1.30
C ARG A 118 -4.43 -7.51 -1.99
N VAL A 119 -3.38 -7.66 -2.80
CA VAL A 119 -3.11 -8.89 -3.56
C VAL A 119 -2.10 -9.82 -2.87
N LEU A 120 -1.47 -9.37 -1.78
CA LEU A 120 -0.61 -10.19 -0.92
C LEU A 120 -1.01 -9.95 0.53
N PRO A 121 -1.36 -10.98 1.34
CA PRO A 121 -1.74 -10.80 2.72
C PRO A 121 -0.61 -10.23 3.58
N ARG A 122 -0.97 -9.61 4.70
CA ARG A 122 -0.01 -9.20 5.74
C ARG A 122 0.76 -10.43 6.24
N GLY A 123 2.01 -10.24 6.64
CA GLY A 123 2.87 -11.34 7.09
C GLY A 123 3.64 -12.06 6.00
N TYR A 124 3.29 -11.88 4.71
CA TYR A 124 4.10 -12.38 3.61
C TYR A 124 5.20 -11.39 3.27
N MET A 125 6.40 -11.65 3.80
CA MET A 125 7.55 -10.74 3.77
C MET A 125 8.75 -11.31 3.00
N TRP A 126 8.65 -12.52 2.50
CA TRP A 126 9.72 -13.19 1.76
C TRP A 126 9.22 -13.74 0.45
N TYR A 127 10.10 -13.80 -0.54
CA TYR A 127 9.85 -14.51 -1.78
C TYR A 127 11.16 -15.07 -2.35
N ALA A 128 11.02 -16.03 -3.23
CA ALA A 128 12.10 -16.57 -4.05
C ALA A 128 11.59 -16.71 -5.48
N GLY A 129 12.40 -16.28 -6.42
CA GLY A 129 12.08 -16.34 -7.85
C GLY A 129 12.89 -17.39 -8.60
N ASN A 130 12.36 -17.86 -9.72
CA ASN A 130 13.04 -18.72 -10.68
C ASN A 130 13.29 -18.01 -12.04
N GLY A 131 13.20 -16.68 -12.08
CA GLY A 131 13.31 -15.86 -13.28
C GLY A 131 12.03 -15.74 -14.11
N ARG A 132 11.00 -16.55 -13.82
CA ARG A 132 9.68 -16.52 -14.49
C ARG A 132 8.55 -16.22 -13.51
N HIS A 133 8.65 -16.70 -12.28
CA HIS A 133 7.67 -16.55 -11.22
C HIS A 133 8.35 -16.37 -9.88
N ASN A 134 7.68 -15.66 -8.96
CA ASN A 134 8.03 -15.54 -7.56
C ASN A 134 7.08 -16.36 -6.70
N VAL A 135 7.61 -17.05 -5.70
CA VAL A 135 6.85 -17.74 -4.68
C VAL A 135 6.95 -16.95 -3.39
N PHE A 136 5.86 -16.37 -2.94
CA PHE A 136 5.78 -15.55 -1.73
C PHE A 136 5.55 -16.43 -0.50
N ARG A 137 6.18 -16.08 0.63
CA ARG A 137 6.15 -16.88 1.86
C ARG A 137 5.99 -16.00 3.11
N ASN A 138 5.41 -16.57 4.16
CA ASN A 138 5.24 -15.89 5.45
C ASN A 138 6.39 -16.17 6.44
N ARG A 139 7.42 -16.96 6.06
CA ARG A 139 8.64 -17.20 6.84
C ARG A 139 9.85 -17.23 5.92
N TYR A 140 11.03 -16.85 6.45
CA TYR A 140 12.29 -16.78 5.68
C TYR A 140 12.68 -18.15 5.08
N ARG A 141 12.57 -19.21 5.87
CA ARG A 141 12.80 -20.60 5.41
C ARG A 141 11.54 -21.41 5.65
N GLY A 142 11.06 -22.10 4.64
CA GLY A 142 9.81 -22.83 4.69
C GLY A 142 8.60 -21.91 4.81
N GLY A 143 7.66 -22.28 5.66
CA GLY A 143 6.43 -21.52 5.87
C GLY A 143 5.40 -21.71 4.76
N GLN A 144 4.26 -21.06 4.96
CA GLN A 144 3.15 -21.14 4.04
C GLN A 144 3.45 -20.34 2.77
N GLN A 145 3.26 -20.97 1.62
CA GLN A 145 3.37 -20.31 0.32
C GLN A 145 2.05 -19.64 -0.04
N TYR A 146 2.14 -18.46 -0.62
CA TYR A 146 1.01 -17.77 -1.19
C TYR A 146 1.00 -17.98 -2.69
N VAL A 147 0.03 -18.76 -3.15
CA VAL A 147 -0.29 -18.87 -4.57
C VAL A 147 -1.34 -17.82 -4.85
N ASN A 148 -0.96 -16.80 -5.59
CA ASN A 148 -1.89 -15.73 -5.90
C ASN A 148 -2.99 -16.22 -6.82
N LYS A 149 -4.20 -16.36 -6.28
CA LYS A 149 -5.43 -16.63 -7.01
C LYS A 149 -6.22 -15.36 -7.32
N ALA A 150 -5.82 -14.24 -6.72
CA ALA A 150 -6.49 -12.97 -6.94
C ALA A 150 -6.07 -12.41 -8.31
N ARG A 151 -7.05 -12.11 -9.15
CA ARG A 151 -6.82 -11.27 -10.31
C ARG A 151 -6.44 -9.87 -9.82
N TRP A 152 -5.54 -9.23 -10.53
CA TRP A 152 -5.24 -7.82 -10.30
C TRP A 152 -6.55 -7.04 -10.45
N PRO A 153 -6.92 -6.18 -9.46
CA PRO A 153 -8.24 -5.58 -9.44
C PRO A 153 -8.53 -4.63 -10.61
N TYR A 154 -7.55 -4.40 -11.47
CA TYR A 154 -7.66 -3.52 -12.65
C TYR A 154 -7.30 -4.21 -13.97
N SER A 155 -6.97 -5.48 -13.97
CA SER A 155 -6.90 -6.24 -15.20
C SER A 155 -8.31 -6.59 -15.62
N SER A 156 -8.89 -5.77 -16.48
CA SER A 156 -10.00 -6.14 -17.35
C SER A 156 -9.57 -7.26 -18.26
#